data_88160cb3ee3dec61522697f47723246d
#
_entry.id   88160cb3ee3dec61522697f47723246d
#
_cell.length_a   1.000
_cell.length_b   1.000
_cell.length_c   1.000
_cell.angle_alpha   90.00
_cell.angle_beta   90.00
_cell.angle_gamma   90.00
#
_symmetry.space_group_name_H-M   'P 1'
#
loop_
_entity.id
_entity.type
_entity.pdbx_description
1 polymer ?
#
loop_
_entity_poly.entity_id
_entity_poly.type
_entity_poly.pdbx_seq_one_letter_code
_entity_poly.pdbx_strand_id
1 'polypeptide(L)'
;MDELRAEHYNATITHFEPTHSDLWVLRVKPDHGSVSHLPGQYASLGLGYWEERIDDAEDPNLDDRWDKLVRRSYSISSRIFDDHGYLAGEHGVEELEFYIVLVPPTDDNVPGLTPRLALKRPGDRIYLGPKVAGRYTLAPVIDPASTAIFLSTGTGEAPHNAMVTELLRKGHHGPIVSAVSVRQWADLGYREQHDELVRRYGNYHYLPIPTREADVPKRYIQDLIRDGDLEAAAGPLDPGRTHVFLCGNPAMIGLPEEHDGEERYPEVTGVVELLAERGFTLDRRNQRGNVHFEEYW
;
A
#
# COMPACT_ATOMS: atom_id res chain seq x y z
N MET A 1 -12.23 27.28 -14.53
CA MET A 1 -11.62 26.27 -13.62
C MET A 1 -12.40 26.11 -12.33
N ASP A 2 -12.81 27.19 -11.66
CA ASP A 2 -13.56 27.08 -10.39
C ASP A 2 -14.92 26.43 -10.54
N GLU A 3 -15.61 26.64 -11.66
CA GLU A 3 -16.87 25.94 -11.98
C GLU A 3 -16.65 24.43 -12.12
N LEU A 4 -15.61 24.00 -12.83
CA LEU A 4 -15.25 22.58 -12.97
C LEU A 4 -14.86 21.94 -11.63
N ARG A 5 -14.12 22.66 -10.77
CA ARG A 5 -13.81 22.20 -9.43
C ARG A 5 -15.08 22.03 -8.58
N ALA A 6 -16.00 22.99 -8.64
CA ALA A 6 -17.26 22.92 -7.92
C ALA A 6 -18.18 21.79 -8.41
N GLU A 7 -18.13 21.47 -9.70
CA GLU A 7 -18.91 20.39 -10.31
C GLU A 7 -18.34 19.00 -9.96
N HIS A 8 -17.02 18.86 -9.98
CA HIS A 8 -16.37 17.55 -9.95
C HIS A 8 -15.77 17.16 -8.61
N TYR A 9 -15.36 18.12 -7.77
CA TYR A 9 -14.67 17.81 -6.52
C TYR A 9 -15.64 17.74 -5.34
N ASN A 10 -15.49 16.70 -4.55
CA ASN A 10 -16.38 16.34 -3.45
C ASN A 10 -15.64 16.02 -2.15
N ALA A 11 -14.36 16.37 -2.08
CA ALA A 11 -13.53 16.16 -0.91
C ALA A 11 -12.45 17.24 -0.80
N THR A 12 -11.87 17.36 0.38
CA THR A 12 -10.81 18.32 0.69
C THR A 12 -9.57 17.58 1.18
N ILE A 13 -8.41 17.99 0.72
CA ILE A 13 -7.11 17.55 1.25
C ILE A 13 -6.94 18.22 2.61
N THR A 14 -6.85 17.46 3.67
CA THR A 14 -6.69 17.95 5.05
C THR A 14 -5.25 17.88 5.54
N HIS A 15 -4.49 16.95 4.97
CA HIS A 15 -3.08 16.75 5.29
C HIS A 15 -2.30 16.39 4.02
N PHE A 16 -1.12 16.96 3.89
CA PHE A 16 -0.18 16.67 2.80
C PHE A 16 1.22 16.81 3.34
N GLU A 17 1.86 15.69 3.64
CA GLU A 17 3.19 15.63 4.22
C GLU A 17 4.16 14.93 3.26
N PRO A 18 5.20 15.64 2.78
CA PRO A 18 6.26 15.00 2.02
C PRO A 18 7.12 14.13 2.95
N THR A 19 7.18 12.85 2.65
CA THR A 19 8.14 11.91 3.26
C THR A 19 9.51 12.06 2.60
N HIS A 20 9.49 12.19 1.27
CA HIS A 20 10.63 12.44 0.40
C HIS A 20 10.20 13.34 -0.77
N SER A 21 11.11 13.71 -1.66
CA SER A 21 10.81 14.60 -2.80
C SER A 21 9.69 14.09 -3.73
N ASP A 22 9.56 12.78 -3.82
CA ASP A 22 8.61 12.09 -4.70
C ASP A 22 7.60 11.19 -3.95
N LEU A 23 7.46 11.35 -2.63
CA LEU A 23 6.67 10.47 -1.78
C LEU A 23 5.93 11.26 -0.70
N TRP A 24 4.61 11.03 -0.57
CA TRP A 24 3.74 11.81 0.33
C TRP A 24 2.76 10.94 1.11
N VAL A 25 2.48 11.37 2.35
CA VAL A 25 1.29 10.99 3.09
C VAL A 25 0.20 12.04 2.82
N LEU A 26 -0.95 11.61 2.37
CA LEU A 26 -2.09 12.44 2.01
C LEU A 26 -3.32 12.02 2.79
N ARG A 27 -4.03 12.98 3.43
CA ARG A 27 -5.37 12.73 3.99
C ARG A 27 -6.42 13.52 3.24
N VAL A 28 -7.56 12.87 3.02
CA VAL A 28 -8.69 13.43 2.27
C VAL A 28 -9.95 13.24 3.09
N LYS A 29 -10.66 14.35 3.32
CA LYS A 29 -11.96 14.40 3.98
C LYS A 29 -13.07 14.57 2.96
N PRO A 30 -14.05 13.65 2.86
CA PRO A 30 -15.22 13.83 2.01
C PRO A 30 -16.11 14.97 2.54
N ASP A 31 -16.82 15.66 1.64
CA ASP A 31 -17.72 16.76 2.03
C ASP A 31 -18.94 16.27 2.81
N HIS A 32 -19.37 15.05 2.55
CA HIS A 32 -20.56 14.47 3.14
C HIS A 32 -20.30 13.07 3.67
N GLY A 33 -20.67 12.86 4.92
CA GLY A 33 -20.62 11.55 5.57
C GLY A 33 -19.20 11.09 5.91
N SER A 34 -19.13 9.84 6.32
CA SER A 34 -17.89 9.10 6.55
C SER A 34 -17.76 7.96 5.54
N VAL A 35 -16.55 7.59 5.19
CA VAL A 35 -16.29 6.47 4.27
C VAL A 35 -15.92 5.24 5.10
N SER A 36 -16.82 4.26 5.15
CA SER A 36 -16.53 2.97 5.75
C SER A 36 -15.73 2.10 4.79
N HIS A 37 -14.68 1.47 5.29
CA HIS A 37 -13.82 0.56 4.52
C HIS A 37 -13.26 -0.54 5.40
N LEU A 38 -12.84 -1.63 4.80
CA LEU A 38 -12.05 -2.66 5.45
C LEU A 38 -10.56 -2.41 5.18
N PRO A 39 -9.67 -2.68 6.15
CA PRO A 39 -8.23 -2.65 5.93
C PRO A 39 -7.82 -3.43 4.69
N GLY A 40 -7.02 -2.79 3.82
CA GLY A 40 -6.59 -3.33 2.55
C GLY A 40 -7.44 -2.94 1.33
N GLN A 41 -8.59 -2.30 1.53
CA GLN A 41 -9.38 -1.78 0.43
C GLN A 41 -8.81 -0.47 -0.13
N TYR A 42 -9.24 -0.09 -1.31
CA TYR A 42 -8.81 1.12 -2.02
C TYR A 42 -9.98 2.05 -2.36
N ALA A 43 -9.65 3.32 -2.54
CA ALA A 43 -10.55 4.34 -3.08
C ALA A 43 -9.92 5.01 -4.31
N SER A 44 -10.76 5.64 -5.13
CA SER A 44 -10.29 6.37 -6.30
C SER A 44 -10.11 7.84 -5.95
N LEU A 45 -8.93 8.40 -6.21
CA LEU A 45 -8.67 9.85 -6.20
C LEU A 45 -8.62 10.38 -7.62
N GLY A 46 -8.98 11.66 -7.79
CA GLY A 46 -8.96 12.30 -9.10
C GLY A 46 -8.74 13.80 -9.07
N LEU A 47 -8.08 14.28 -10.11
CA LEU A 47 -7.94 15.71 -10.42
C LEU A 47 -8.32 15.96 -11.87
N GLY A 48 -8.70 17.19 -12.19
CA GLY A 48 -9.01 17.56 -13.56
C GLY A 48 -7.76 17.69 -14.43
N TYR A 49 -7.89 17.38 -15.72
CA TYR A 49 -6.82 17.67 -16.68
C TYR A 49 -6.56 19.19 -16.81
N TRP A 50 -7.46 20.03 -16.35
CA TRP A 50 -7.32 21.51 -16.27
C TRP A 50 -6.38 21.97 -15.14
N GLU A 51 -6.00 21.10 -14.22
CA GLU A 51 -5.04 21.42 -13.15
C GLU A 51 -3.61 21.42 -13.68
N GLU A 52 -2.79 22.31 -13.13
CA GLU A 52 -1.36 22.39 -13.46
C GLU A 52 -0.61 21.11 -13.08
N ARG A 53 0.45 20.82 -13.80
CA ARG A 53 1.41 19.72 -13.58
C ARG A 53 2.73 20.26 -13.04
N ILE A 54 3.47 19.45 -12.29
CA ILE A 54 4.81 19.80 -11.81
C ILE A 54 5.90 19.64 -12.89
N ASP A 55 5.63 18.84 -13.91
CA ASP A 55 6.52 18.57 -15.05
C ASP A 55 6.03 19.25 -16.34
N ASP A 56 6.89 19.29 -17.36
CA ASP A 56 6.60 19.88 -18.66
C ASP A 56 6.00 18.87 -19.65
N ALA A 57 5.60 17.67 -19.19
CA ALA A 57 5.04 16.65 -20.07
C ALA A 57 3.65 17.04 -20.58
N GLU A 58 3.40 16.82 -21.86
CA GLU A 58 2.10 17.05 -22.47
C GLU A 58 1.19 15.81 -22.29
N ASP A 59 -0.02 16.04 -21.79
CA ASP A 59 -1.01 14.95 -21.68
C ASP A 59 -1.46 14.51 -23.08
N PRO A 60 -1.49 13.21 -23.39
CA PRO A 60 -1.98 12.74 -24.66
C PRO A 60 -3.47 13.04 -24.85
N ASN A 61 -3.86 13.59 -26.00
CA ASN A 61 -5.23 13.99 -26.36
C ASN A 61 -5.86 14.95 -25.34
N LEU A 62 -5.11 15.95 -24.90
CA LEU A 62 -5.58 16.91 -23.89
C LEU A 62 -6.85 17.66 -24.31
N ASP A 63 -6.97 18.05 -25.58
CA ASP A 63 -8.13 18.76 -26.12
C ASP A 63 -9.45 18.02 -25.90
N ASP A 64 -9.43 16.68 -26.00
CA ASP A 64 -10.59 15.80 -25.80
C ASP A 64 -10.87 15.50 -24.31
N ARG A 65 -9.97 15.87 -23.41
CA ARG A 65 -9.98 15.50 -21.99
C ARG A 65 -9.91 16.67 -21.04
N TRP A 66 -9.72 17.87 -21.56
CA TRP A 66 -9.45 19.04 -20.74
C TRP A 66 -10.48 19.25 -19.61
N ASP A 67 -11.75 19.02 -19.86
CA ASP A 67 -12.86 19.12 -18.91
C ASP A 67 -13.13 17.85 -18.10
N LYS A 68 -12.27 16.83 -18.20
CA LYS A 68 -12.47 15.53 -17.56
C LYS A 68 -11.52 15.32 -16.38
N LEU A 69 -11.86 14.34 -15.53
CA LEU A 69 -11.02 13.89 -14.43
C LEU A 69 -10.06 12.77 -14.87
N VAL A 70 -8.80 12.90 -14.53
CA VAL A 70 -7.90 11.76 -14.42
C VAL A 70 -8.05 11.15 -13.04
N ARG A 71 -8.28 9.83 -12.98
CA ARG A 71 -8.54 9.09 -11.73
C ARG A 71 -7.59 7.91 -11.61
N ARG A 72 -7.18 7.59 -10.36
CA ARG A 72 -6.40 6.39 -10.04
C ARG A 72 -6.89 5.84 -8.71
N SER A 73 -6.82 4.53 -8.57
CA SER A 73 -7.12 3.83 -7.33
C SER A 73 -5.87 3.81 -6.45
N TYR A 74 -6.07 4.06 -5.15
CA TYR A 74 -5.03 4.00 -4.13
C TYR A 74 -5.53 3.22 -2.94
N SER A 75 -4.73 2.30 -2.43
CA SER A 75 -5.05 1.58 -1.21
C SER A 75 -5.10 2.54 -0.03
N ILE A 76 -6.12 2.35 0.81
CA ILE A 76 -6.33 3.18 2.00
C ILE A 76 -5.32 2.71 3.06
N SER A 77 -4.50 3.66 3.51
CA SER A 77 -3.54 3.49 4.59
C SER A 77 -4.18 3.81 5.95
N SER A 78 -3.37 3.80 6.98
CA SER A 78 -3.71 4.26 8.32
C SER A 78 -2.54 5.03 8.91
N ARG A 79 -2.83 6.11 9.60
CA ARG A 79 -1.82 6.85 10.39
C ARG A 79 -1.26 6.06 11.57
N ILE A 80 -1.69 4.80 11.75
CA ILE A 80 -1.32 3.86 12.81
C ILE A 80 -1.70 4.36 14.20
N PHE A 81 -1.31 5.58 14.57
CA PHE A 81 -1.68 6.23 15.83
C PHE A 81 -2.50 7.49 15.60
N ASP A 82 -3.44 7.75 16.48
CA ASP A 82 -4.18 9.02 16.54
C ASP A 82 -3.35 10.12 17.22
N ASP A 83 -3.91 11.34 17.31
CA ASP A 83 -3.24 12.50 17.89
C ASP A 83 -3.01 12.38 19.41
N HIS A 84 -3.62 11.38 20.06
CA HIS A 84 -3.43 11.05 21.47
C HIS A 84 -2.46 9.87 21.67
N GLY A 85 -1.93 9.30 20.59
CA GLY A 85 -1.00 8.17 20.61
C GLY A 85 -1.66 6.81 20.84
N TYR A 86 -2.98 6.68 20.68
CA TYR A 86 -3.67 5.41 20.63
C TYR A 86 -3.68 4.87 19.21
N LEU A 87 -3.82 3.55 19.04
CA LEU A 87 -4.03 2.97 17.72
C LEU A 87 -5.22 3.63 17.04
N ALA A 88 -5.02 4.05 15.80
CA ALA A 88 -6.04 4.74 15.04
C ALA A 88 -7.33 3.90 14.99
N GLY A 89 -8.44 4.57 15.20
CA GLY A 89 -9.74 3.94 15.34
C GLY A 89 -10.30 3.42 14.03
N GLU A 90 -11.34 2.62 14.20
CA GLU A 90 -12.11 1.95 13.18
C GLU A 90 -13.08 2.87 12.45
N HIS A 91 -13.48 2.41 11.27
CA HIS A 91 -14.76 2.66 10.59
C HIS A 91 -15.44 4.01 10.78
N GLY A 92 -15.68 4.67 9.68
CA GLY A 92 -16.29 5.98 9.69
C GLY A 92 -15.30 7.06 10.07
N VAL A 93 -14.01 6.83 9.79
CA VAL A 93 -13.00 7.88 9.86
C VAL A 93 -13.46 9.02 8.99
N GLU A 94 -13.42 10.22 9.57
CA GLU A 94 -13.76 11.44 8.86
C GLU A 94 -12.82 11.68 7.67
N GLU A 95 -11.62 11.07 7.68
CA GLU A 95 -10.56 11.24 6.69
C GLU A 95 -9.98 9.90 6.26
N LEU A 96 -9.71 9.76 4.97
CA LEU A 96 -8.96 8.63 4.40
C LEU A 96 -7.50 9.03 4.22
N GLU A 97 -6.59 8.16 4.62
CA GLU A 97 -5.15 8.35 4.42
C GLU A 97 -4.65 7.52 3.25
N PHE A 98 -3.75 8.10 2.48
CA PHE A 98 -3.12 7.49 1.31
C PHE A 98 -1.61 7.73 1.34
N TYR A 99 -0.84 6.76 0.88
CA TYR A 99 0.60 6.85 0.72
C TYR A 99 0.93 6.81 -0.77
N ILE A 100 1.40 7.92 -1.33
CA ILE A 100 1.44 8.14 -2.77
C ILE A 100 2.84 8.51 -3.21
N VAL A 101 3.31 7.89 -4.30
CA VAL A 101 4.57 8.21 -4.97
C VAL A 101 4.30 8.97 -6.27
N LEU A 102 5.13 9.97 -6.56
CA LEU A 102 5.18 10.63 -7.86
C LEU A 102 5.64 9.64 -8.93
N VAL A 103 4.85 9.46 -9.94
CA VAL A 103 5.21 8.67 -11.11
C VAL A 103 5.77 9.63 -12.16
N PRO A 104 7.05 9.55 -12.54
CA PRO A 104 7.62 10.38 -13.58
C PRO A 104 7.11 9.95 -14.96
N PRO A 105 7.05 10.88 -15.94
CA PRO A 105 6.77 10.52 -17.33
C PRO A 105 7.90 9.68 -17.93
N THR A 106 7.54 8.77 -18.82
CA THR A 106 8.43 7.97 -19.64
C THR A 106 8.01 8.07 -21.11
N ASP A 107 8.81 7.56 -22.03
CA ASP A 107 8.49 7.58 -23.48
C ASP A 107 7.16 6.88 -23.76
N ASP A 108 6.81 5.85 -23.00
CA ASP A 108 5.60 5.03 -23.21
C ASP A 108 4.42 5.44 -22.30
N ASN A 109 4.64 6.23 -21.26
CA ASN A 109 3.60 6.56 -20.28
C ASN A 109 3.74 7.98 -19.75
N VAL A 110 2.67 8.78 -19.90
CA VAL A 110 2.55 10.11 -19.31
C VAL A 110 1.52 10.05 -18.17
N PRO A 111 1.96 10.04 -16.90
CA PRO A 111 1.05 9.96 -15.77
C PRO A 111 0.25 11.26 -15.63
N GLY A 112 -1.06 11.14 -15.52
CA GLY A 112 -1.95 12.32 -15.46
C GLY A 112 -2.19 12.83 -14.04
N LEU A 113 -2.25 11.96 -13.02
CA LEU A 113 -2.71 12.35 -11.68
C LEU A 113 -1.60 12.82 -10.75
N THR A 114 -0.55 11.99 -10.56
CA THR A 114 0.47 12.28 -9.53
C THR A 114 1.27 13.55 -9.79
N PRO A 115 1.58 13.97 -11.06
CA PRO A 115 2.22 15.26 -11.31
C PRO A 115 1.35 16.47 -10.94
N ARG A 116 0.03 16.34 -11.00
CA ARG A 116 -0.93 17.37 -10.56
C ARG A 116 -1.10 17.36 -9.05
N LEU A 117 -1.12 16.16 -8.46
CA LEU A 117 -1.24 15.99 -7.02
C LEU A 117 -0.03 16.59 -6.29
N ALA A 118 1.17 16.53 -6.85
CA ALA A 118 2.39 17.10 -6.30
C ALA A 118 2.30 18.61 -6.01
N LEU A 119 1.45 19.34 -6.73
CA LEU A 119 1.22 20.77 -6.54
C LEU A 119 0.16 21.10 -5.50
N LYS A 120 -0.55 20.09 -4.99
CA LYS A 120 -1.64 20.28 -4.03
C LYS A 120 -1.13 20.54 -2.61
N ARG A 121 -2.01 21.15 -1.80
CA ARG A 121 -1.73 21.53 -0.41
C ARG A 121 -2.98 21.27 0.46
N PRO A 122 -2.86 21.23 1.78
CA PRO A 122 -4.03 21.22 2.66
C PRO A 122 -4.96 22.39 2.35
N GLY A 123 -6.26 22.12 2.27
CA GLY A 123 -7.31 23.04 1.84
C GLY A 123 -7.71 22.92 0.36
N ASP A 124 -6.87 22.30 -0.47
CA ASP A 124 -7.20 22.10 -1.87
C ASP A 124 -8.30 21.05 -2.05
N ARG A 125 -9.10 21.26 -3.11
CA ARG A 125 -10.21 20.38 -3.47
C ARG A 125 -9.73 19.24 -4.36
N ILE A 126 -10.34 18.06 -4.17
CA ILE A 126 -10.02 16.83 -4.90
C ILE A 126 -11.31 16.00 -5.13
N TYR A 127 -11.31 15.18 -6.15
CA TYR A 127 -12.34 14.16 -6.33
C TYR A 127 -11.99 12.91 -5.51
N LEU A 128 -12.94 12.44 -4.72
CA LEU A 128 -12.92 11.14 -4.04
C LEU A 128 -14.02 10.26 -4.63
N GLY A 129 -13.67 9.08 -5.12
CA GLY A 129 -14.63 8.14 -5.69
C GLY A 129 -15.69 7.70 -4.65
N PRO A 130 -16.94 7.53 -5.07
CA PRO A 130 -18.05 7.22 -4.15
C PRO A 130 -18.03 5.79 -3.64
N LYS A 131 -17.13 4.94 -4.15
CA LYS A 131 -17.04 3.52 -3.80
C LYS A 131 -15.65 3.19 -3.30
N VAL A 132 -15.61 2.49 -2.16
CA VAL A 132 -14.45 1.74 -1.71
C VAL A 132 -14.59 0.32 -2.23
N ALA A 133 -13.50 -0.26 -2.71
CA ALA A 133 -13.46 -1.59 -3.29
C ALA A 133 -12.15 -2.32 -2.92
N GLY A 134 -12.01 -3.55 -3.34
CA GLY A 134 -10.85 -4.40 -3.07
C GLY A 134 -11.23 -5.65 -2.30
N ARG A 135 -10.53 -6.74 -2.60
CA ARG A 135 -10.69 -8.06 -1.95
C ARG A 135 -9.48 -8.43 -1.12
N TYR A 136 -8.44 -7.65 -1.21
CA TYR A 136 -7.21 -7.77 -0.44
C TYR A 136 -7.47 -7.25 0.98
N THR A 137 -7.96 -8.13 1.85
CA THR A 137 -8.40 -7.78 3.21
C THR A 137 -8.00 -8.83 4.22
N LEU A 138 -8.16 -8.52 5.51
CA LEU A 138 -7.90 -9.44 6.63
C LEU A 138 -8.96 -10.54 6.81
N ALA A 139 -9.96 -10.64 5.94
CA ALA A 139 -11.03 -11.65 6.08
C ALA A 139 -10.54 -13.10 6.25
N PRO A 140 -9.39 -13.53 5.69
CA PRO A 140 -8.85 -14.86 5.92
C PRO A 140 -8.24 -15.08 7.32
N VAL A 141 -7.82 -14.02 8.01
CA VAL A 141 -7.17 -14.09 9.35
C VAL A 141 -8.24 -14.17 10.42
N ILE A 142 -8.75 -15.37 10.66
CA ILE A 142 -9.84 -15.62 11.61
C ILE A 142 -9.31 -15.93 13.02
N ASP A 143 -8.23 -16.72 13.11
CA ASP A 143 -7.61 -17.08 14.38
C ASP A 143 -6.67 -15.95 14.85
N PRO A 144 -6.92 -15.30 16.01
CA PRO A 144 -6.06 -14.25 16.53
C PRO A 144 -4.69 -14.76 17.00
N ALA A 145 -4.44 -16.06 17.01
CA ALA A 145 -3.16 -16.70 17.31
C ALA A 145 -2.37 -17.05 16.03
N SER A 146 -2.94 -16.87 14.84
CA SER A 146 -2.24 -17.13 13.59
C SER A 146 -1.08 -16.15 13.38
N THR A 147 -0.10 -16.55 12.58
CA THR A 147 0.97 -15.64 12.14
C THR A 147 0.50 -14.82 10.94
N ALA A 148 0.68 -13.51 10.99
CA ALA A 148 0.39 -12.59 9.90
C ALA A 148 1.69 -11.93 9.42
N ILE A 149 2.04 -12.13 8.14
CA ILE A 149 3.26 -11.59 7.53
C ILE A 149 2.87 -10.63 6.40
N PHE A 150 3.39 -9.42 6.46
CA PHE A 150 3.16 -8.35 5.49
C PHE A 150 4.47 -8.02 4.79
N LEU A 151 4.55 -8.29 3.49
CA LEU A 151 5.73 -8.06 2.67
C LEU A 151 5.41 -7.05 1.58
N SER A 152 6.08 -5.90 1.57
CA SER A 152 5.78 -4.80 0.66
C SER A 152 7.00 -4.15 0.04
N THR A 153 6.77 -3.47 -1.08
CA THR A 153 7.75 -2.58 -1.70
C THR A 153 7.16 -1.17 -1.82
N GLY A 154 7.92 -0.17 -1.35
CA GLY A 154 7.52 1.24 -1.42
C GLY A 154 6.13 1.48 -0.84
N THR A 155 5.27 2.14 -1.60
CA THR A 155 3.89 2.48 -1.17
C THR A 155 2.95 1.27 -1.01
N GLY A 156 3.39 0.05 -1.35
CA GLY A 156 2.68 -1.19 -1.00
C GLY A 156 2.55 -1.41 0.52
N GLU A 157 3.27 -0.63 1.33
CA GLU A 157 3.08 -0.55 2.78
C GLU A 157 1.69 -0.02 3.18
N ALA A 158 1.06 0.83 2.36
CA ALA A 158 -0.19 1.52 2.70
C ALA A 158 -1.32 0.59 3.20
N PRO A 159 -1.75 -0.45 2.46
CA PRO A 159 -2.79 -1.36 2.95
C PRO A 159 -2.35 -2.15 4.18
N HIS A 160 -1.05 -2.44 4.32
CA HIS A 160 -0.50 -3.17 5.45
C HIS A 160 -0.58 -2.37 6.74
N ASN A 161 -0.37 -1.04 6.70
CA ASN A 161 -0.52 -0.16 7.86
C ASN A 161 -1.92 -0.25 8.46
N ALA A 162 -2.95 -0.21 7.61
CA ALA A 162 -4.33 -0.37 8.04
C ALA A 162 -4.59 -1.78 8.61
N MET A 163 -4.03 -2.82 7.98
CA MET A 163 -4.19 -4.22 8.41
C MET A 163 -3.49 -4.47 9.76
N VAL A 164 -2.26 -4.02 9.93
CA VAL A 164 -1.49 -4.15 11.18
C VAL A 164 -2.21 -3.44 12.33
N THR A 165 -2.63 -2.19 12.09
CA THR A 165 -3.37 -1.40 13.07
C THR A 165 -4.64 -2.12 13.54
N GLU A 166 -5.39 -2.68 12.60
CA GLU A 166 -6.62 -3.42 12.87
C GLU A 166 -6.38 -4.71 13.67
N LEU A 167 -5.37 -5.50 13.30
CA LEU A 167 -5.01 -6.73 14.02
C LEU A 167 -4.64 -6.43 15.47
N LEU A 168 -3.76 -5.44 15.70
CA LEU A 168 -3.34 -5.04 17.06
C LEU A 168 -4.51 -4.49 17.87
N ARG A 169 -5.36 -3.66 17.27
CA ARG A 169 -6.54 -3.11 17.89
C ARG A 169 -7.56 -4.19 18.31
N LYS A 170 -7.69 -5.24 17.52
CA LYS A 170 -8.55 -6.41 17.82
C LYS A 170 -7.92 -7.39 18.82
N GLY A 171 -6.74 -7.10 19.33
CA GLY A 171 -6.08 -7.97 20.31
C GLY A 171 -5.45 -9.23 19.69
N HIS A 172 -5.07 -9.17 18.42
CA HIS A 172 -4.29 -10.25 17.81
C HIS A 172 -3.00 -10.49 18.59
N HIS A 173 -2.75 -11.73 18.96
CA HIS A 173 -1.64 -12.10 19.85
C HIS A 173 -0.64 -13.07 19.18
N GLY A 174 -0.96 -13.60 17.99
CA GLY A 174 0.01 -14.28 17.14
C GLY A 174 1.07 -13.32 16.60
N PRO A 175 2.22 -13.83 16.09
CA PRO A 175 3.25 -12.99 15.52
C PRO A 175 2.74 -12.16 14.33
N ILE A 176 3.13 -10.89 14.30
CA ILE A 176 2.89 -9.97 13.18
C ILE A 176 4.25 -9.51 12.70
N VAL A 177 4.59 -9.76 11.43
CA VAL A 177 5.83 -9.30 10.81
C VAL A 177 5.51 -8.37 9.65
N SER A 178 6.06 -7.16 9.66
CA SER A 178 5.95 -6.21 8.55
C SER A 178 7.35 -5.99 7.97
N ALA A 179 7.57 -6.37 6.72
CA ALA A 179 8.81 -6.12 5.99
C ALA A 179 8.55 -5.20 4.81
N VAL A 180 9.30 -4.11 4.75
CA VAL A 180 9.14 -3.05 3.75
C VAL A 180 10.45 -2.82 3.02
N SER A 181 10.47 -3.10 1.72
CA SER A 181 11.62 -2.82 0.88
C SER A 181 11.46 -1.47 0.19
N VAL A 182 12.43 -0.59 0.36
CA VAL A 182 12.48 0.76 -0.18
C VAL A 182 13.82 1.05 -0.85
N ARG A 183 13.94 2.16 -1.56
CA ARG A 183 15.23 2.59 -2.15
C ARG A 183 16.18 3.07 -1.07
N GLN A 184 15.74 4.00 -0.23
CA GLN A 184 16.53 4.67 0.80
C GLN A 184 15.76 4.72 2.13
N TRP A 185 16.46 4.93 3.24
CA TRP A 185 15.83 5.12 4.55
C TRP A 185 14.80 6.26 4.57
N ALA A 186 15.04 7.30 3.80
CA ALA A 186 14.13 8.44 3.66
C ALA A 186 12.79 8.09 3.01
N ASP A 187 12.70 6.96 2.30
CA ASP A 187 11.46 6.48 1.67
C ASP A 187 10.53 5.73 2.67
N LEU A 188 10.93 5.56 3.93
CA LEU A 188 10.11 4.91 4.98
C LEU A 188 9.23 5.94 5.70
N GLY A 189 8.09 6.28 5.13
CA GLY A 189 7.20 7.32 5.66
C GLY A 189 6.55 7.00 7.00
N TYR A 190 6.51 5.74 7.39
CA TYR A 190 5.89 5.29 8.65
C TYR A 190 6.89 4.66 9.62
N ARG A 191 8.19 4.88 9.40
CA ARG A 191 9.24 4.26 10.21
C ARG A 191 9.07 4.51 11.70
N GLU A 192 8.84 5.76 12.11
CA GLU A 192 8.69 6.12 13.52
C GLU A 192 7.49 5.43 14.16
N GLN A 193 6.39 5.31 13.43
CA GLN A 193 5.18 4.63 13.87
C GLN A 193 5.42 3.12 14.02
N HIS A 194 6.12 2.49 13.09
CA HIS A 194 6.49 1.08 13.20
C HIS A 194 7.48 0.82 14.34
N ASP A 195 8.48 1.68 14.54
CA ASP A 195 9.39 1.60 15.68
C ASP A 195 8.63 1.73 17.01
N GLU A 196 7.59 2.56 17.06
CA GLU A 196 6.71 2.66 18.24
C GLU A 196 5.85 1.40 18.42
N LEU A 197 5.34 0.80 17.35
CA LEU A 197 4.63 -0.49 17.43
C LEU A 197 5.54 -1.59 17.99
N VAL A 198 6.79 -1.68 17.56
CA VAL A 198 7.77 -2.64 18.10
C VAL A 198 8.01 -2.43 19.60
N ARG A 199 8.04 -1.18 20.05
CA ARG A 199 8.20 -0.88 21.50
C ARG A 199 6.98 -1.27 22.32
N ARG A 200 5.76 -1.15 21.77
CA ARG A 200 4.50 -1.38 22.51
C ARG A 200 4.00 -2.82 22.47
N TYR A 201 4.27 -3.54 21.36
CA TYR A 201 3.66 -4.83 21.09
C TYR A 201 4.73 -5.91 20.91
N GLY A 202 4.89 -6.78 21.88
CA GLY A 202 5.93 -7.82 21.88
C GLY A 202 5.76 -8.89 20.81
N ASN A 203 4.59 -8.94 20.13
CA ASN A 203 4.32 -9.83 19.01
C ASN A 203 4.42 -9.12 17.64
N TYR A 204 4.83 -7.84 17.60
CA TYR A 204 5.03 -7.10 16.36
C TYR A 204 6.52 -6.94 16.03
N HIS A 205 6.88 -7.23 14.78
CA HIS A 205 8.24 -7.15 14.25
C HIS A 205 8.28 -6.31 12.99
N TYR A 206 9.24 -5.39 12.89
CA TYR A 206 9.42 -4.54 11.72
C TYR A 206 10.78 -4.77 11.09
N LEU A 207 10.80 -5.10 9.79
CA LEU A 207 12.00 -5.44 9.01
C LEU A 207 12.14 -4.48 7.81
N PRO A 208 12.65 -3.26 8.00
CA PRO A 208 12.87 -2.32 6.90
C PRO A 208 14.11 -2.69 6.10
N ILE A 209 14.02 -2.65 4.76
CA ILE A 209 15.06 -3.06 3.82
C ILE A 209 15.35 -1.95 2.82
N PRO A 210 16.34 -1.09 3.05
CA PRO A 210 16.81 -0.14 2.04
C PRO A 210 17.69 -0.87 1.01
N THR A 211 17.43 -0.65 -0.28
CA THR A 211 18.11 -1.35 -1.38
C THR A 211 19.21 -0.52 -2.05
N ARG A 212 19.30 0.78 -1.75
CA ARG A 212 20.21 1.73 -2.40
C ARG A 212 21.03 2.58 -1.42
N GLU A 213 21.08 2.20 -0.15
CA GLU A 213 21.97 2.84 0.82
C GLU A 213 23.41 2.39 0.63
N ALA A 214 24.35 3.32 0.73
CA ALA A 214 25.76 3.06 0.44
C ALA A 214 26.41 2.08 1.44
N ASP A 215 26.02 2.17 2.72
CA ASP A 215 26.66 1.43 3.83
C ASP A 215 25.84 0.22 4.30
N VAL A 216 24.79 -0.15 3.54
CA VAL A 216 23.92 -1.28 3.86
C VAL A 216 24.04 -2.34 2.77
N PRO A 217 24.28 -3.61 3.11
CA PRO A 217 24.27 -4.68 2.12
C PRO A 217 22.93 -4.71 1.38
N LYS A 218 22.99 -4.74 0.05
CA LYS A 218 21.79 -4.79 -0.78
C LYS A 218 21.08 -6.12 -0.58
N ARG A 219 19.85 -6.05 -0.07
CA ARG A 219 18.98 -7.20 0.16
C ARG A 219 17.58 -6.88 -0.38
N TYR A 220 16.84 -7.94 -0.67
CA TYR A 220 15.45 -7.86 -1.12
C TYR A 220 14.53 -8.66 -0.18
N ILE A 221 13.24 -8.54 -0.34
CA ILE A 221 12.24 -9.31 0.43
C ILE A 221 12.51 -10.83 0.32
N GLN A 222 12.89 -11.29 -0.88
CA GLN A 222 13.21 -12.70 -1.13
C GLN A 222 14.35 -13.22 -0.25
N ASP A 223 15.30 -12.34 0.09
CA ASP A 223 16.45 -12.73 0.92
C ASP A 223 16.04 -12.96 2.37
N LEU A 224 15.02 -12.23 2.89
CA LEU A 224 14.47 -12.51 4.23
C LEU A 224 13.92 -13.93 4.34
N ILE A 225 13.36 -14.46 3.24
CA ILE A 225 12.83 -15.81 3.19
C ILE A 225 13.97 -16.84 3.10
N ARG A 226 14.98 -16.58 2.26
CA ARG A 226 16.11 -17.49 2.05
C ARG A 226 17.02 -17.61 3.26
N ASP A 227 17.26 -16.47 3.93
CA ASP A 227 18.18 -16.37 5.06
C ASP A 227 17.52 -16.72 6.41
N GLY A 228 16.19 -16.93 6.43
CA GLY A 228 15.42 -17.33 7.62
C GLY A 228 15.09 -16.17 8.58
N ASP A 229 15.16 -14.92 8.12
CA ASP A 229 14.85 -13.76 8.95
C ASP A 229 13.36 -13.69 9.32
N LEU A 230 12.47 -14.18 8.43
CA LEU A 230 11.03 -14.24 8.75
C LEU A 230 10.78 -15.24 9.89
N GLU A 231 11.44 -16.40 9.86
CA GLU A 231 11.36 -17.40 10.92
C GLU A 231 12.02 -16.92 12.21
N ALA A 232 13.09 -16.12 12.11
CA ALA A 232 13.71 -15.51 13.29
C ALA A 232 12.78 -14.51 13.98
N ALA A 233 11.94 -13.79 13.21
CA ALA A 233 10.96 -12.83 13.74
C ALA A 233 9.66 -13.50 14.20
N ALA A 234 9.12 -14.43 13.41
CA ALA A 234 7.77 -14.99 13.61
C ALA A 234 7.76 -16.37 14.28
N GLY A 235 8.92 -17.02 14.42
CA GLY A 235 9.01 -18.45 14.70
C GLY A 235 8.78 -19.28 13.44
N PRO A 236 8.71 -20.62 13.56
CA PRO A 236 8.53 -21.51 12.41
C PRO A 236 7.27 -21.15 11.60
N LEU A 237 7.43 -21.02 10.28
CA LEU A 237 6.33 -20.71 9.38
C LEU A 237 5.55 -21.98 9.03
N ASP A 238 4.41 -22.13 9.68
CA ASP A 238 3.45 -23.22 9.41
C ASP A 238 2.40 -22.73 8.41
N PRO A 239 2.31 -23.26 7.17
CA PRO A 239 1.30 -22.87 6.19
C PRO A 239 -0.13 -23.02 6.70
N GLY A 240 -0.39 -23.95 7.64
CA GLY A 240 -1.71 -24.13 8.25
C GLY A 240 -2.13 -23.01 9.21
N ARG A 241 -1.19 -22.17 9.64
CA ARG A 241 -1.40 -21.12 10.66
C ARG A 241 -0.82 -19.77 10.29
N THR A 242 -0.26 -19.64 9.10
CA THR A 242 0.38 -18.39 8.65
C THR A 242 -0.33 -17.83 7.43
N HIS A 243 -0.64 -16.54 7.47
CA HIS A 243 -1.13 -15.77 6.33
C HIS A 243 -0.06 -14.79 5.89
N VAL A 244 0.25 -14.78 4.59
CA VAL A 244 1.23 -13.87 3.99
C VAL A 244 0.52 -12.90 3.06
N PHE A 245 0.75 -11.61 3.24
CA PHE A 245 0.18 -10.53 2.45
C PHE A 245 1.29 -9.84 1.67
N LEU A 246 1.18 -9.82 0.34
CA LEU A 246 2.17 -9.27 -0.58
C LEU A 246 1.57 -8.04 -1.26
N CYS A 247 2.28 -6.89 -1.23
CA CYS A 247 1.81 -5.70 -1.93
C CYS A 247 2.96 -4.89 -2.53
N GLY A 248 2.78 -4.43 -3.76
CA GLY A 248 3.70 -3.55 -4.46
C GLY A 248 4.22 -4.10 -5.80
N ASN A 249 5.54 -4.15 -5.96
CA ASN A 249 6.18 -4.50 -7.23
C ASN A 249 5.93 -5.97 -7.63
N PRO A 250 5.40 -6.25 -8.84
CA PRO A 250 5.21 -7.59 -9.35
C PRO A 250 6.45 -8.47 -9.39
N ALA A 251 7.61 -7.88 -9.70
CA ALA A 251 8.85 -8.65 -9.69
C ALA A 251 9.22 -9.16 -8.28
N MET A 252 8.78 -8.46 -7.21
CA MET A 252 8.91 -8.95 -5.84
C MET A 252 7.88 -10.05 -5.58
N ILE A 253 6.63 -9.87 -6.01
CA ILE A 253 5.55 -10.84 -5.81
C ILE A 253 5.82 -12.11 -6.60
N GLY A 254 6.06 -12.01 -7.92
CA GLY A 254 6.42 -13.11 -8.81
C GLY A 254 5.27 -14.10 -9.01
N LEU A 255 4.11 -13.60 -9.48
CA LEU A 255 2.98 -14.46 -9.79
C LEU A 255 3.30 -15.41 -10.94
N PRO A 256 2.90 -16.68 -10.85
CA PRO A 256 3.02 -17.60 -11.98
C PRO A 256 2.02 -17.23 -13.08
N GLU A 257 2.47 -17.34 -14.33
CA GLU A 257 1.65 -17.19 -15.52
C GLU A 257 1.27 -18.55 -16.10
N GLU A 258 0.10 -18.63 -16.70
CA GLU A 258 -0.34 -19.85 -17.38
C GLU A 258 0.20 -19.89 -18.83
N HIS A 259 1.03 -20.89 -19.13
CA HIS A 259 1.54 -21.17 -20.47
C HIS A 259 1.22 -22.62 -20.85
N ASP A 260 0.46 -22.82 -21.93
CA ASP A 260 0.08 -24.14 -22.44
C ASP A 260 -0.60 -25.06 -21.40
N GLY A 261 -1.34 -24.47 -20.44
CA GLY A 261 -2.03 -25.19 -19.37
C GLY A 261 -1.14 -25.57 -18.18
N GLU A 262 0.10 -25.10 -18.15
CA GLU A 262 1.03 -25.24 -17.04
C GLU A 262 1.32 -23.87 -16.42
N GLU A 263 1.41 -23.81 -15.10
CA GLU A 263 1.88 -22.61 -14.37
C GLU A 263 3.40 -22.53 -14.44
N ARG A 264 3.91 -21.35 -14.83
CA ARG A 264 5.34 -21.07 -14.86
C ARG A 264 5.65 -19.79 -14.08
N TYR A 265 6.60 -19.89 -13.18
CA TYR A 265 7.11 -18.73 -12.46
C TYR A 265 7.98 -17.86 -13.38
N PRO A 266 8.10 -16.53 -13.09
CA PRO A 266 9.02 -15.65 -13.79
C PRO A 266 10.47 -16.14 -13.68
N GLU A 267 11.32 -15.77 -14.64
CA GLU A 267 12.75 -16.10 -14.62
C GLU A 267 13.47 -15.59 -13.34
N VAL A 268 13.03 -14.40 -12.87
CA VAL A 268 13.49 -13.86 -11.58
C VAL A 268 12.56 -14.36 -10.48
N THR A 269 13.09 -15.19 -9.59
CA THR A 269 12.34 -15.78 -8.47
C THR A 269 11.68 -14.72 -7.60
N GLY A 270 10.35 -14.75 -7.54
CA GLY A 270 9.54 -13.91 -6.66
C GLY A 270 9.26 -14.57 -5.31
N VAL A 271 8.55 -13.84 -4.45
CA VAL A 271 8.17 -14.31 -3.12
C VAL A 271 7.18 -15.49 -3.20
N VAL A 272 6.25 -15.47 -4.17
CA VAL A 272 5.24 -16.53 -4.33
C VAL A 272 5.88 -17.89 -4.59
N GLU A 273 6.91 -17.96 -5.45
CA GLU A 273 7.65 -19.19 -5.73
C GLU A 273 8.34 -19.74 -4.47
N LEU A 274 9.06 -18.88 -3.73
CA LEU A 274 9.76 -19.27 -2.50
C LEU A 274 8.80 -19.75 -1.39
N LEU A 275 7.61 -19.18 -1.32
CA LEU A 275 6.58 -19.61 -0.39
C LEU A 275 5.92 -20.92 -0.85
N ALA A 276 5.70 -21.11 -2.15
CA ALA A 276 5.16 -22.36 -2.70
C ALA A 276 6.10 -23.56 -2.43
N GLU A 277 7.42 -23.38 -2.54
CA GLU A 277 8.41 -24.39 -2.15
C GLU A 277 8.31 -24.81 -0.68
N ARG A 278 7.77 -23.93 0.17
CA ARG A 278 7.55 -24.17 1.61
C ARG A 278 6.12 -24.64 1.95
N GLY A 279 5.31 -24.97 0.92
CA GLY A 279 3.97 -25.51 1.08
C GLY A 279 2.87 -24.47 1.25
N PHE A 280 3.15 -23.18 1.03
CA PHE A 280 2.15 -22.14 0.99
C PHE A 280 1.38 -22.18 -0.33
N THR A 281 0.12 -21.73 -0.31
CA THR A 281 -0.75 -21.73 -1.47
C THR A 281 -1.24 -20.32 -1.77
N LEU A 282 -1.16 -19.91 -3.04
CA LEU A 282 -1.68 -18.63 -3.51
C LEU A 282 -3.20 -18.56 -3.38
N ASP A 283 -3.72 -17.49 -2.77
CA ASP A 283 -5.17 -17.27 -2.66
C ASP A 283 -5.72 -16.77 -3.98
N ARG A 284 -6.59 -17.55 -4.59
CA ARG A 284 -7.24 -17.27 -5.87
C ARG A 284 -8.76 -17.33 -5.72
N ARG A 285 -9.45 -16.75 -6.69
CA ARG A 285 -10.92 -16.71 -6.70
C ARG A 285 -11.55 -18.09 -6.53
N ASN A 286 -10.95 -19.11 -7.15
CA ASN A 286 -11.48 -20.48 -7.19
C ASN A 286 -10.77 -21.42 -6.20
N GLN A 287 -9.72 -20.98 -5.54
CA GLN A 287 -8.92 -21.79 -4.61
C GLN A 287 -8.44 -20.90 -3.46
N ARG A 288 -8.94 -21.18 -2.27
CA ARG A 288 -8.49 -20.50 -1.07
C ARG A 288 -7.05 -20.87 -0.75
N GLY A 289 -6.24 -19.84 -0.46
CA GLY A 289 -4.86 -19.98 -0.09
C GLY A 289 -4.52 -19.09 1.11
N ASN A 290 -3.28 -19.13 1.49
CA ASN A 290 -2.71 -18.37 2.61
C ASN A 290 -1.68 -17.31 2.18
N VAL A 291 -1.44 -17.19 0.86
CA VAL A 291 -0.66 -16.11 0.27
C VAL A 291 -1.60 -15.18 -0.50
N HIS A 292 -1.78 -13.97 0.01
CA HIS A 292 -2.66 -12.93 -0.53
C HIS A 292 -1.82 -11.86 -1.20
N PHE A 293 -2.30 -11.25 -2.28
CA PHE A 293 -1.49 -10.27 -3.01
C PHE A 293 -2.31 -9.14 -3.63
N GLU A 294 -1.64 -8.00 -3.82
CA GLU A 294 -2.10 -6.86 -4.61
C GLU A 294 -0.89 -6.24 -5.33
N GLU A 295 -0.92 -6.22 -6.66
CA GLU A 295 0.14 -5.64 -7.48
C GLU A 295 -0.12 -4.15 -7.74
N TYR A 296 0.92 -3.32 -7.66
CA TYR A 296 0.86 -1.89 -7.94
C TYR A 296 1.55 -1.54 -9.26
N TRP A 297 0.91 -0.64 -10.01
CA TRP A 297 1.43 -0.04 -11.27
C TRP A 297 1.04 1.39 -11.37
#